data_4441e60155328cea8182d1843c7219fb
#
_entry.id   4441e60155328cea8182d1843c7219fb
#
_cell.length_a   1.000
_cell.length_b   1.000
_cell.length_c   1.000
_cell.angle_alpha   90.00
_cell.angle_beta   90.00
_cell.angle_gamma   90.00
#
_symmetry.space_group_name_H-M   'P 1'
#
loop_
_entity.id
_entity.type
_entity.pdbx_description
1 polymer ?
#
loop_
_entity_poly.entity_id
_entity_poly.type
_entity_poly.pdbx_seq_one_letter_code
_entity_poly.pdbx_strand_id
1 'polypeptide(L)'
;MTISELYRSLSPLLVADQIKLVCELFKHYSHFTKSQETLDDFYGWGELMLSDFDDLDKNMGDYEKIFANTNDLHDFDSVDFLTEEQKELLTRFFKNFDGDHKSPLKENFASLWNVLASIYSSYREALRGEGIAYEGMLYRDVAEHFDPTGLKAKMYVFAGFNLLQKVEQRLFEELAREKKAIFYWDYDSYYMNNGNEAGKYISAYLHAFPNQLAGKDIYSNLTKKENITFLSA
;
A
#
# COMPACT_ATOMS: atom_id res chain seq x y z
N MET A 1 -19.53 -6.08 6.83
CA MET A 1 -18.90 -5.45 5.66
C MET A 1 -17.44 -5.21 5.99
N THR A 2 -16.52 -5.63 5.14
CA THR A 2 -15.10 -5.36 5.26
C THR A 2 -14.76 -3.93 4.80
N ILE A 3 -13.56 -3.44 5.11
CA ILE A 3 -13.10 -2.14 4.62
C ILE A 3 -13.00 -2.13 3.09
N SER A 4 -12.57 -3.24 2.49
CA SER A 4 -12.49 -3.43 1.04
C SER A 4 -13.86 -3.31 0.37
N GLU A 5 -14.90 -3.92 0.95
CA GLU A 5 -16.27 -3.80 0.45
C GLU A 5 -16.80 -2.38 0.57
N LEU A 6 -16.41 -1.63 1.61
CA LEU A 6 -16.77 -0.23 1.76
C LEU A 6 -16.17 0.61 0.61
N TYR A 7 -14.86 0.49 0.35
CA TYR A 7 -14.21 1.19 -0.74
C TYR A 7 -14.83 0.88 -2.10
N ARG A 8 -15.05 -0.41 -2.39
CA ARG A 8 -15.71 -0.84 -3.64
C ARG A 8 -17.14 -0.29 -3.78
N SER A 9 -17.84 -0.06 -2.67
CA SER A 9 -19.19 0.52 -2.70
C SER A 9 -19.21 2.03 -2.95
N LEU A 10 -18.08 2.71 -2.75
CA LEU A 10 -17.90 4.15 -2.92
C LEU A 10 -17.24 4.51 -4.25
N SER A 11 -16.68 3.53 -4.96
CA SER A 11 -15.96 3.74 -6.22
C SER A 11 -16.82 3.36 -7.43
N PRO A 12 -16.76 4.11 -8.54
CA PRO A 12 -17.29 3.67 -9.82
C PRO A 12 -16.38 2.65 -10.53
N LEU A 13 -15.13 2.49 -10.07
CA LEU A 13 -14.15 1.57 -10.67
C LEU A 13 -14.35 0.15 -10.14
N LEU A 14 -14.04 -0.82 -10.99
CA LEU A 14 -14.07 -2.24 -10.64
C LEU A 14 -12.63 -2.76 -10.48
N VAL A 15 -12.38 -3.53 -9.43
CA VAL A 15 -11.09 -4.20 -9.27
C VAL A 15 -10.98 -5.29 -10.32
N ALA A 16 -9.97 -5.17 -11.19
CA ALA A 16 -9.73 -6.14 -12.24
C ALA A 16 -8.94 -7.35 -11.73
N ASP A 17 -8.99 -8.43 -12.51
CA ASP A 17 -8.17 -9.63 -12.31
C ASP A 17 -6.68 -9.31 -12.46
N GLN A 18 -5.84 -9.96 -11.65
CA GLN A 18 -4.39 -9.72 -11.61
C GLN A 18 -3.73 -9.97 -12.96
N ILE A 19 -4.12 -11.02 -13.69
CA ILE A 19 -3.55 -11.32 -15.01
C ILE A 19 -3.83 -10.17 -15.97
N LYS A 20 -5.08 -9.65 -15.99
CA LYS A 20 -5.43 -8.49 -16.81
C LYS A 20 -4.61 -7.27 -16.42
N LEU A 21 -4.44 -7.02 -15.13
CA LEU A 21 -3.66 -5.88 -14.63
C LEU A 21 -2.20 -5.96 -15.06
N VAL A 22 -1.56 -7.13 -14.95
CA VAL A 22 -0.16 -7.33 -15.37
C VAL A 22 -0.03 -7.23 -16.91
N CYS A 23 -0.96 -7.79 -17.67
CA CYS A 23 -0.95 -7.67 -19.12
C CYS A 23 -1.09 -6.20 -19.59
N GLU A 24 -1.91 -5.42 -18.93
CA GLU A 24 -2.05 -3.99 -19.24
C GLU A 24 -0.78 -3.23 -18.85
N LEU A 25 -0.23 -3.51 -17.67
CA LEU A 25 1.04 -2.93 -17.21
C LEU A 25 2.19 -3.21 -18.18
N PHE A 26 2.26 -4.41 -18.74
CA PHE A 26 3.26 -4.79 -19.74
C PHE A 26 3.24 -3.90 -20.97
N LYS A 27 2.07 -3.48 -21.45
CA LYS A 27 1.97 -2.57 -22.61
C LYS A 27 2.65 -1.22 -22.32
N HIS A 28 2.38 -0.66 -21.15
CA HIS A 28 2.99 0.61 -20.73
C HIS A 28 4.49 0.46 -20.48
N TYR A 29 4.88 -0.61 -19.78
CA TYR A 29 6.28 -0.96 -19.58
C TYR A 29 7.05 -1.04 -20.91
N SER A 30 6.58 -1.87 -21.85
CA SER A 30 7.23 -2.05 -23.15
C SER A 30 7.26 -0.75 -23.97
N HIS A 31 6.23 0.09 -23.86
CA HIS A 31 6.19 1.37 -24.55
C HIS A 31 7.29 2.33 -24.06
N PHE A 32 7.46 2.47 -22.75
CA PHE A 32 8.40 3.43 -22.16
C PHE A 32 9.85 2.92 -22.14
N THR A 33 10.06 1.63 -21.90
CA THR A 33 11.40 1.03 -21.84
C THR A 33 11.95 0.63 -23.19
N LYS A 34 11.08 0.48 -24.22
CA LYS A 34 11.42 -0.09 -25.54
C LYS A 34 11.98 -1.51 -25.43
N SER A 35 11.64 -2.21 -24.37
CA SER A 35 12.07 -3.59 -24.12
C SER A 35 11.59 -4.53 -25.23
N GLN A 36 12.41 -5.55 -25.53
CA GLN A 36 12.07 -6.64 -26.44
C GLN A 36 11.62 -7.90 -25.66
N GLU A 37 11.42 -7.77 -24.35
CA GLU A 37 10.96 -8.86 -23.51
C GLU A 37 9.58 -9.35 -23.90
N THR A 38 9.36 -10.64 -23.67
CA THR A 38 8.03 -11.22 -23.81
C THR A 38 7.21 -10.99 -22.54
N LEU A 39 5.90 -11.19 -22.64
CA LEU A 39 5.03 -11.13 -21.44
C LEU A 39 5.44 -12.18 -20.39
N ASP A 40 5.89 -13.37 -20.82
CA ASP A 40 6.34 -14.42 -19.90
C ASP A 40 7.57 -14.00 -19.11
N ASP A 41 8.53 -13.31 -19.74
CA ASP A 41 9.73 -12.79 -19.07
C ASP A 41 9.39 -11.68 -18.08
N PHE A 42 8.43 -10.82 -18.43
CA PHE A 42 7.99 -9.68 -17.63
C PHE A 42 7.07 -10.08 -16.47
N TYR A 43 6.31 -11.19 -16.58
CA TYR A 43 5.16 -11.43 -15.72
C TYR A 43 5.48 -11.37 -14.22
N GLY A 44 6.52 -12.08 -13.77
CA GLY A 44 6.92 -12.07 -12.35
C GLY A 44 7.38 -10.68 -11.87
N TRP A 45 8.07 -9.94 -12.74
CA TRP A 45 8.44 -8.55 -12.46
C TRP A 45 7.22 -7.63 -12.45
N GLY A 46 6.29 -7.84 -13.38
CA GLY A 46 5.04 -7.12 -13.45
C GLY A 46 4.16 -7.27 -12.22
N GLU A 47 4.12 -8.46 -11.63
CA GLU A 47 3.43 -8.68 -10.35
C GLU A 47 4.07 -7.88 -9.19
N LEU A 48 5.41 -7.84 -9.13
CA LEU A 48 6.12 -7.06 -8.13
C LEU A 48 5.85 -5.56 -8.32
N MET A 49 5.98 -5.04 -9.54
CA MET A 49 5.71 -3.64 -9.87
C MET A 49 4.26 -3.25 -9.56
N LEU A 50 3.31 -4.13 -9.84
CA LEU A 50 1.89 -3.91 -9.51
C LEU A 50 1.68 -3.84 -7.99
N SER A 51 2.36 -4.72 -7.23
CA SER A 51 2.33 -4.68 -5.76
C SER A 51 2.91 -3.38 -5.21
N ASP A 52 4.03 -2.90 -5.76
CA ASP A 52 4.65 -1.64 -5.34
C ASP A 52 3.75 -0.44 -5.66
N PHE A 53 3.06 -0.45 -6.80
CA PHE A 53 2.09 0.59 -7.14
C PHE A 53 0.86 0.55 -6.22
N ASP A 54 0.40 -0.65 -5.85
CA ASP A 54 -0.68 -0.85 -4.90
C ASP A 54 -0.33 -0.29 -3.52
N ASP A 55 0.86 -0.58 -3.02
CA ASP A 55 1.37 -0.07 -1.74
C ASP A 55 1.60 1.45 -1.78
N LEU A 56 2.12 1.97 -2.88
CA LEU A 56 2.29 3.41 -3.10
C LEU A 56 0.96 4.15 -2.99
N ASP A 57 -0.07 3.63 -3.64
CA ASP A 57 -1.40 4.22 -3.61
C ASP A 57 -2.06 4.09 -2.24
N LYS A 58 -2.01 2.93 -1.60
CA LYS A 58 -2.54 2.69 -0.26
C LYS A 58 -1.91 3.59 0.81
N ASN A 59 -0.64 3.95 0.60
CA ASN A 59 0.08 4.89 1.47
C ASN A 59 0.03 6.34 0.99
N MET A 60 -0.74 6.66 -0.04
CA MET A 60 -0.88 7.99 -0.63
C MET A 60 0.48 8.63 -0.93
N GLY A 61 1.42 7.81 -1.42
CA GLY A 61 2.78 8.24 -1.73
C GLY A 61 2.81 9.27 -2.85
N ASP A 62 3.72 10.24 -2.74
CA ASP A 62 4.03 11.18 -3.81
C ASP A 62 4.96 10.49 -4.81
N TYR A 63 4.36 9.91 -5.85
CA TYR A 63 5.10 9.09 -6.82
C TYR A 63 6.16 9.90 -7.58
N GLU A 64 5.91 11.18 -7.83
CA GLU A 64 6.88 12.05 -8.53
C GLU A 64 8.14 12.22 -7.67
N LYS A 65 7.98 12.48 -6.37
CA LYS A 65 9.12 12.59 -5.44
C LYS A 65 9.81 11.26 -5.20
N ILE A 66 9.03 10.19 -5.03
CA ILE A 66 9.58 8.86 -4.79
C ILE A 66 10.42 8.42 -5.98
N PHE A 67 9.93 8.59 -7.21
CA PHE A 67 10.64 8.20 -8.41
C PHE A 67 11.72 9.21 -8.85
N ALA A 68 11.65 10.49 -8.45
CA ALA A 68 12.69 11.49 -8.75
C ALA A 68 13.90 11.41 -7.82
N ASN A 69 13.70 11.05 -6.55
CA ASN A 69 14.78 11.03 -5.54
C ASN A 69 15.82 9.92 -5.73
N THR A 70 15.63 9.05 -6.70
CA THR A 70 16.55 7.94 -6.98
C THR A 70 17.82 8.36 -7.70
N ASN A 71 17.95 9.59 -8.12
CA ASN A 71 19.23 10.13 -8.62
C ASN A 71 20.31 10.29 -7.51
N ASP A 72 19.92 10.27 -6.24
CA ASP A 72 20.82 10.22 -5.07
C ASP A 72 21.27 8.79 -4.71
N LEU A 73 21.06 7.83 -5.60
CA LEU A 73 21.44 6.42 -5.46
C LEU A 73 22.96 6.15 -5.41
N HIS A 74 23.74 7.08 -4.87
CA HIS A 74 25.13 6.80 -4.52
C HIS A 74 25.29 5.75 -3.40
N ASP A 75 24.22 5.44 -2.67
CA ASP A 75 24.24 4.50 -1.54
C ASP A 75 23.74 3.07 -1.86
N PHE A 76 23.59 2.71 -3.14
CA PHE A 76 23.25 1.32 -3.53
C PHE A 76 24.43 0.33 -3.42
N ASP A 77 25.43 0.63 -2.61
CA ASP A 77 26.50 -0.35 -2.33
C ASP A 77 26.05 -1.48 -1.40
N SER A 78 24.84 -1.40 -0.80
CA SER A 78 24.25 -2.51 -0.05
C SER A 78 22.85 -2.86 -0.55
N VAL A 79 22.77 -3.87 -1.40
CA VAL A 79 21.50 -4.53 -1.83
C VAL A 79 20.97 -5.45 -0.70
N ASP A 80 21.35 -5.19 0.54
CA ASP A 80 21.08 -6.06 1.70
C ASP A 80 19.62 -6.08 2.14
N PHE A 81 18.79 -5.15 1.64
CA PHE A 81 17.36 -5.11 1.93
C PHE A 81 16.50 -6.00 1.01
N LEU A 82 17.08 -6.57 -0.06
CA LEU A 82 16.38 -7.46 -0.97
C LEU A 82 16.56 -8.92 -0.54
N THR A 83 15.48 -9.70 -0.63
CA THR A 83 15.58 -11.16 -0.47
C THR A 83 16.35 -11.78 -1.64
N GLU A 84 16.92 -12.98 -1.45
CA GLU A 84 17.63 -13.66 -2.53
C GLU A 84 16.73 -13.94 -3.74
N GLU A 85 15.44 -14.23 -3.53
CA GLU A 85 14.45 -14.39 -4.59
C GLU A 85 14.22 -13.09 -5.39
N GLN A 86 14.18 -11.96 -4.70
CA GLN A 86 14.07 -10.63 -5.33
C GLN A 86 15.34 -10.27 -6.09
N LYS A 87 16.52 -10.62 -5.57
CA LYS A 87 17.81 -10.45 -6.26
C LYS A 87 17.89 -11.30 -7.54
N GLU A 88 17.44 -12.56 -7.47
CA GLU A 88 17.38 -13.44 -8.64
C GLU A 88 16.43 -12.92 -9.71
N LEU A 89 15.24 -12.45 -9.32
CA LEU A 89 14.26 -11.84 -10.20
C LEU A 89 14.83 -10.60 -10.90
N LEU A 90 15.44 -9.70 -10.13
CA LEU A 90 16.11 -8.51 -10.65
C LEU A 90 17.28 -8.87 -11.59
N THR A 91 18.10 -9.85 -11.20
CA THR A 91 19.23 -10.30 -12.03
C THR A 91 18.74 -10.92 -13.34
N ARG A 92 17.65 -11.69 -13.31
CA ARG A 92 17.05 -12.29 -14.50
C ARG A 92 16.45 -11.23 -15.41
N PHE A 93 15.75 -10.26 -14.82
CA PHE A 93 15.17 -9.11 -15.52
C PHE A 93 16.25 -8.26 -16.22
N PHE A 94 17.33 -7.92 -15.51
CA PHE A 94 18.38 -7.09 -16.08
C PHE A 94 19.35 -7.84 -17.02
N LYS A 95 19.37 -9.17 -17.02
CA LYS A 95 20.12 -9.94 -18.00
C LYS A 95 19.68 -9.67 -19.46
N ASN A 96 18.42 -9.32 -19.64
CA ASN A 96 17.87 -9.05 -20.96
C ASN A 96 18.16 -7.62 -21.44
N PHE A 97 18.68 -6.75 -20.58
CA PHE A 97 19.14 -5.38 -20.91
C PHE A 97 20.64 -5.30 -21.24
N ASP A 98 21.36 -6.42 -21.34
CA ASP A 98 22.82 -6.43 -21.42
C ASP A 98 23.33 -6.13 -22.85
N GLY A 99 23.85 -4.90 -23.01
CA GLY A 99 24.71 -4.46 -24.08
C GLY A 99 26.00 -3.87 -23.49
N ASP A 100 27.05 -4.68 -23.39
CA ASP A 100 28.45 -4.34 -23.14
C ASP A 100 28.83 -3.28 -22.08
N HIS A 101 29.45 -3.76 -21.00
CA HIS A 101 30.41 -3.14 -20.09
C HIS A 101 29.97 -2.22 -18.93
N LYS A 102 30.37 -2.68 -17.73
CA LYS A 102 30.48 -1.99 -16.43
C LYS A 102 29.19 -1.82 -15.63
N SER A 103 28.96 -2.80 -14.75
CA SER A 103 27.87 -2.78 -13.77
C SER A 103 26.49 -2.54 -14.40
N PRO A 104 26.06 -3.44 -15.31
CA PRO A 104 24.85 -3.25 -16.14
C PRO A 104 23.60 -3.10 -15.27
N LEU A 105 23.56 -3.76 -14.12
CA LEU A 105 22.42 -3.72 -13.19
C LEU A 105 22.10 -2.30 -12.72
N LYS A 106 23.11 -1.49 -12.41
CA LYS A 106 22.94 -0.15 -11.83
C LYS A 106 22.44 0.86 -12.87
N GLU A 107 22.95 0.80 -14.08
CA GLU A 107 22.54 1.71 -15.17
C GLU A 107 21.14 1.36 -15.69
N ASN A 108 20.82 0.06 -15.79
CA ASN A 108 19.52 -0.42 -16.21
C ASN A 108 18.45 -0.12 -15.15
N PHE A 109 18.78 -0.28 -13.88
CA PHE A 109 17.90 0.09 -12.78
C PHE A 109 17.62 1.60 -12.78
N ALA A 110 18.63 2.43 -12.94
CA ALA A 110 18.46 3.88 -13.01
C ALA A 110 17.64 4.31 -14.25
N SER A 111 17.82 3.64 -15.39
CA SER A 111 17.03 3.94 -16.60
C SER A 111 15.57 3.55 -16.46
N LEU A 112 15.28 2.40 -15.84
CA LEU A 112 13.90 1.99 -15.51
C LEU A 112 13.26 2.99 -14.55
N TRP A 113 14.00 3.38 -13.52
CA TRP A 113 13.51 4.30 -12.51
C TRP A 113 13.12 5.66 -13.09
N ASN A 114 13.88 6.15 -14.08
CA ASN A 114 13.58 7.40 -14.79
C ASN A 114 12.25 7.36 -15.57
N VAL A 115 11.79 6.19 -15.98
CA VAL A 115 10.52 6.04 -16.72
C VAL A 115 9.37 5.54 -15.85
N LEU A 116 9.66 5.12 -14.61
CA LEU A 116 8.68 4.49 -13.73
C LEU A 116 7.51 5.41 -13.39
N ALA A 117 7.77 6.70 -13.19
CA ALA A 117 6.71 7.70 -13.00
C ALA A 117 5.77 7.80 -14.21
N SER A 118 6.33 7.73 -15.42
CA SER A 118 5.56 7.77 -16.66
C SER A 118 4.75 6.48 -16.85
N ILE A 119 5.34 5.33 -16.53
CA ILE A 119 4.64 4.04 -16.56
C ILE A 119 3.47 4.07 -15.59
N TYR A 120 3.70 4.44 -14.33
CA TYR A 120 2.68 4.52 -13.29
C TYR A 120 1.51 5.44 -13.69
N SER A 121 1.82 6.65 -14.13
CA SER A 121 0.81 7.64 -14.51
C SER A 121 -0.02 7.18 -15.71
N SER A 122 0.65 6.76 -16.79
CA SER A 122 0.00 6.29 -18.02
C SER A 122 -0.82 5.02 -17.79
N TYR A 123 -0.33 4.09 -16.98
CA TYR A 123 -1.03 2.87 -16.61
C TYR A 123 -2.33 3.18 -15.85
N ARG A 124 -2.27 4.02 -14.82
CA ARG A 124 -3.47 4.43 -14.06
C ARG A 124 -4.51 5.13 -14.94
N GLU A 125 -4.06 5.98 -15.86
CA GLU A 125 -4.95 6.67 -16.80
C GLU A 125 -5.66 5.66 -17.73
N ALA A 126 -4.96 4.67 -18.25
CA ALA A 126 -5.53 3.63 -19.09
C ALA A 126 -6.56 2.78 -18.34
N LEU A 127 -6.23 2.34 -17.11
CA LEU A 127 -7.17 1.59 -16.26
C LEU A 127 -8.42 2.40 -15.95
N ARG A 128 -8.27 3.69 -15.62
CA ARG A 128 -9.41 4.59 -15.37
C ARG A 128 -10.28 4.74 -16.62
N GLY A 129 -9.68 4.83 -17.79
CA GLY A 129 -10.38 4.89 -19.07
C GLY A 129 -11.21 3.64 -19.37
N GLU A 130 -10.79 2.47 -18.86
CA GLU A 130 -11.53 1.21 -18.94
C GLU A 130 -12.55 1.00 -17.80
N GLY A 131 -12.61 1.90 -16.82
CA GLY A 131 -13.46 1.75 -15.64
C GLY A 131 -12.99 0.69 -14.65
N ILE A 132 -11.69 0.33 -14.68
CA ILE A 132 -11.08 -0.67 -13.81
C ILE A 132 -9.92 -0.10 -13.02
N ALA A 133 -9.50 -0.82 -11.98
CA ALA A 133 -8.37 -0.46 -11.13
C ALA A 133 -7.76 -1.69 -10.46
N TYR A 134 -6.54 -1.58 -9.95
CA TYR A 134 -6.06 -2.40 -8.84
C TYR A 134 -6.56 -1.81 -7.51
N GLU A 135 -6.45 -2.56 -6.44
CA GLU A 135 -7.12 -2.23 -5.17
C GLU A 135 -6.65 -0.88 -4.59
N GLY A 136 -5.34 -0.67 -4.51
CA GLY A 136 -4.75 0.57 -3.99
C GLY A 136 -5.14 1.81 -4.81
N MET A 137 -5.17 1.69 -6.13
CA MET A 137 -5.63 2.77 -7.01
C MET A 137 -7.09 3.16 -6.71
N LEU A 138 -7.96 2.15 -6.55
CA LEU A 138 -9.37 2.38 -6.21
C LEU A 138 -9.49 3.05 -4.83
N TYR A 139 -8.72 2.61 -3.84
CA TYR A 139 -8.75 3.17 -2.50
C TYR A 139 -8.28 4.62 -2.49
N ARG A 140 -7.20 4.91 -3.19
CA ARG A 140 -6.66 6.25 -3.31
C ARG A 140 -7.66 7.18 -3.99
N ASP A 141 -8.28 6.72 -5.07
CA ASP A 141 -9.27 7.49 -5.81
C ASP A 141 -10.46 7.89 -4.91
N VAL A 142 -10.99 6.93 -4.13
CA VAL A 142 -12.04 7.21 -3.14
C VAL A 142 -11.57 8.17 -2.05
N ALA A 143 -10.34 8.01 -1.54
CA ALA A 143 -9.82 8.86 -0.47
C ALA A 143 -9.55 10.30 -0.93
N GLU A 144 -9.10 10.48 -2.18
CA GLU A 144 -8.81 11.79 -2.76
C GLU A 144 -10.09 12.53 -3.24
N HIS A 145 -11.10 11.77 -3.68
CA HIS A 145 -12.33 12.30 -4.27
C HIS A 145 -13.58 11.87 -3.49
N PHE A 146 -13.47 11.81 -2.17
CA PHE A 146 -14.57 11.35 -1.32
C PHE A 146 -15.84 12.16 -1.55
N ASP A 147 -16.93 11.46 -1.90
CA ASP A 147 -18.26 12.02 -2.05
C ASP A 147 -19.22 11.45 -0.99
N PRO A 148 -19.66 12.28 -0.01
CA PRO A 148 -20.56 11.82 1.03
C PRO A 148 -21.94 11.43 0.52
N THR A 149 -22.32 11.80 -0.71
CA THR A 149 -23.63 11.46 -1.30
C THR A 149 -23.70 9.98 -1.69
N GLY A 150 -22.54 9.34 -1.93
CA GLY A 150 -22.42 7.90 -2.18
C GLY A 150 -22.63 7.00 -0.96
N LEU A 151 -22.70 7.58 0.24
CA LEU A 151 -22.84 6.84 1.48
C LEU A 151 -24.25 6.27 1.66
N LYS A 152 -24.35 4.94 1.76
CA LYS A 152 -25.61 4.22 1.89
C LYS A 152 -26.13 4.11 3.33
N ALA A 153 -25.22 4.13 4.30
CA ALA A 153 -25.55 4.03 5.72
C ALA A 153 -25.63 5.40 6.40
N LYS A 154 -26.44 5.50 7.43
CA LYS A 154 -26.51 6.70 8.29
C LYS A 154 -25.28 6.82 9.18
N MET A 155 -24.72 5.68 9.57
CA MET A 155 -23.57 5.58 10.48
C MET A 155 -22.74 4.36 10.12
N TYR A 156 -21.42 4.50 10.14
CA TYR A 156 -20.43 3.46 9.96
C TYR A 156 -19.72 3.21 11.28
N VAL A 157 -19.65 1.95 11.68
CA VAL A 157 -18.99 1.53 12.92
C VAL A 157 -17.73 0.77 12.54
N PHE A 158 -16.58 1.28 12.99
CA PHE A 158 -15.27 0.69 12.74
C PHE A 158 -14.76 0.00 14.00
N ALA A 159 -14.45 -1.28 13.87
CA ALA A 159 -13.92 -2.10 14.96
C ALA A 159 -12.91 -3.13 14.43
N GLY A 160 -11.94 -3.53 15.27
CA GLY A 160 -10.97 -4.57 14.93
C GLY A 160 -9.78 -4.09 14.08
N PHE A 161 -9.55 -2.79 13.99
CA PHE A 161 -8.38 -2.21 13.32
C PHE A 161 -7.21 -2.04 14.30
N ASN A 162 -6.01 -2.28 13.81
CA ASN A 162 -4.79 -2.06 14.57
C ASN A 162 -3.82 -1.12 13.81
N LEU A 163 -3.49 -1.44 12.58
CA LEU A 163 -2.67 -0.61 11.70
C LEU A 163 -3.55 -0.13 10.54
N LEU A 164 -3.59 1.19 10.34
CA LEU A 164 -4.32 1.80 9.24
C LEU A 164 -3.35 2.26 8.14
N GLN A 165 -3.67 1.93 6.91
CA GLN A 165 -3.05 2.53 5.75
C GLN A 165 -3.44 4.02 5.63
N LYS A 166 -2.69 4.81 4.88
CA LYS A 166 -2.98 6.25 4.75
C LYS A 166 -4.33 6.54 4.10
N VAL A 167 -4.70 5.76 3.11
CA VAL A 167 -6.03 5.86 2.49
C VAL A 167 -7.14 5.61 3.52
N GLU A 168 -6.99 4.60 4.38
CA GLU A 168 -7.98 4.28 5.42
C GLU A 168 -8.08 5.41 6.45
N GLN A 169 -6.95 5.96 6.90
CA GLN A 169 -6.93 7.13 7.78
C GLN A 169 -7.69 8.29 7.13
N ARG A 170 -7.44 8.54 5.84
CA ARG A 170 -8.11 9.62 5.10
C ARG A 170 -9.62 9.39 4.99
N LEU A 171 -10.06 8.18 4.68
CA LEU A 171 -11.48 7.85 4.63
C LEU A 171 -12.15 8.01 6.01
N PHE A 172 -11.48 7.59 7.08
CA PHE A 172 -11.99 7.73 8.46
C PHE A 172 -12.12 9.19 8.86
N GLU A 173 -11.16 10.05 8.49
CA GLU A 173 -11.21 11.50 8.69
C GLU A 173 -12.42 12.12 8.00
N GLU A 174 -12.66 11.74 6.74
CA GLU A 174 -13.81 12.25 5.97
C GLU A 174 -15.14 11.82 6.60
N LEU A 175 -15.27 10.54 6.96
CA LEU A 175 -16.48 10.01 7.61
C LEU A 175 -16.69 10.61 9.01
N ALA A 176 -15.63 10.88 9.76
CA ALA A 176 -15.71 11.55 11.05
C ALA A 176 -16.15 13.03 10.89
N ARG A 177 -15.62 13.73 9.88
CA ARG A 177 -16.01 15.10 9.54
C ARG A 177 -17.50 15.19 9.18
N GLU A 178 -18.03 14.21 8.45
CA GLU A 178 -19.44 14.06 8.12
C GLU A 178 -20.30 13.59 9.31
N LYS A 179 -19.68 13.32 10.47
CA LYS A 179 -20.36 12.77 11.68
C LYS A 179 -21.05 11.43 11.39
N LYS A 180 -20.45 10.64 10.51
CA LYS A 180 -20.98 9.33 10.08
C LYS A 180 -20.07 8.16 10.51
N ALA A 181 -19.09 8.38 11.40
CA ALA A 181 -18.19 7.36 11.89
C ALA A 181 -18.23 7.21 13.41
N ILE A 182 -18.16 5.97 13.85
CA ILE A 182 -17.95 5.58 15.26
C ILE A 182 -16.81 4.58 15.28
N PHE A 183 -15.87 4.74 16.24
CA PHE A 183 -14.66 3.94 16.33
C PHE A 183 -14.62 3.16 17.65
N TYR A 184 -14.31 1.87 17.55
CA TYR A 184 -14.04 0.98 18.67
C TYR A 184 -12.63 0.42 18.53
N TRP A 185 -11.72 0.88 19.40
CA TRP A 185 -10.34 0.44 19.46
C TRP A 185 -10.19 -0.55 20.60
N ASP A 186 -9.77 -1.75 20.27
CA ASP A 186 -9.51 -2.82 21.23
C ASP A 186 -8.01 -2.93 21.49
N TYR A 187 -7.60 -2.72 22.74
CA TYR A 187 -6.21 -2.79 23.17
C TYR A 187 -6.11 -3.11 24.66
N ASP A 188 -4.98 -3.66 25.09
CA ASP A 188 -4.64 -3.74 26.50
C ASP A 188 -3.88 -2.47 26.91
N SER A 189 -4.26 -1.87 28.04
CA SER A 189 -3.67 -0.64 28.57
C SER A 189 -2.16 -0.75 28.83
N TYR A 190 -1.63 -1.97 28.96
CA TYR A 190 -0.20 -2.25 29.09
C TYR A 190 0.60 -1.71 27.90
N TYR A 191 0.09 -1.87 26.67
CA TYR A 191 0.75 -1.40 25.45
C TYR A 191 0.71 0.12 25.29
N MET A 192 -0.16 0.81 26.02
CA MET A 192 -0.29 2.27 25.91
C MET A 192 0.71 3.01 26.81
N ASN A 193 1.47 2.29 27.63
CA ASN A 193 2.50 2.86 28.50
C ASN A 193 3.78 3.17 27.72
N ASN A 194 4.46 4.23 28.13
CA ASN A 194 5.61 4.85 27.50
C ASN A 194 6.65 3.85 26.97
N GLY A 195 6.91 3.92 25.67
CA GLY A 195 8.00 3.21 24.99
C GLY A 195 7.64 1.83 24.45
N ASN A 196 6.39 1.40 24.51
CA ASN A 196 5.97 0.15 23.88
C ASN A 196 5.55 0.39 22.42
N GLU A 197 6.26 -0.22 21.47
CA GLU A 197 5.96 -0.07 20.03
C GLU A 197 4.58 -0.56 19.63
N ALA A 198 4.06 -1.60 20.32
CA ALA A 198 2.73 -2.17 20.01
C ALA A 198 1.58 -1.18 20.21
N GLY A 199 1.74 -0.22 21.14
CA GLY A 199 0.74 0.83 21.39
C GLY A 199 0.90 2.08 20.52
N LYS A 200 1.98 2.21 19.76
CA LYS A 200 2.35 3.44 19.05
C LYS A 200 1.27 3.91 18.07
N TYR A 201 0.77 3.01 17.25
CA TYR A 201 -0.22 3.35 16.23
C TYR A 201 -1.59 3.65 16.82
N ILE A 202 -2.07 2.80 17.73
CA ILE A 202 -3.36 3.00 18.42
C ILE A 202 -3.34 4.32 19.20
N SER A 203 -2.25 4.64 19.91
CA SER A 203 -2.11 5.91 20.62
C SER A 203 -2.28 7.12 19.69
N ALA A 204 -1.71 7.05 18.50
CA ALA A 204 -1.87 8.12 17.51
C ALA A 204 -3.32 8.21 16.99
N TYR A 205 -3.95 7.07 16.75
CA TYR A 205 -5.33 7.04 16.21
C TYR A 205 -6.38 7.52 17.23
N LEU A 206 -6.19 7.27 18.53
CA LEU A 206 -7.11 7.72 19.57
C LEU A 206 -7.30 9.25 19.62
N HIS A 207 -6.30 10.02 19.16
CA HIS A 207 -6.42 11.47 19.03
C HIS A 207 -7.32 11.89 17.86
N ALA A 208 -7.19 11.23 16.71
CA ALA A 208 -7.95 11.55 15.51
C ALA A 208 -9.33 10.88 15.52
N PHE A 209 -9.42 9.68 16.05
CA PHE A 209 -10.59 8.82 16.04
C PHE A 209 -10.92 8.33 17.46
N PRO A 210 -11.64 9.14 18.26
CA PRO A 210 -11.90 8.84 19.67
C PRO A 210 -12.60 7.50 19.85
N ASN A 211 -12.08 6.69 20.79
CA ASN A 211 -12.65 5.40 21.14
C ASN A 211 -14.00 5.55 21.82
N GLN A 212 -15.01 4.86 21.33
CA GLN A 212 -16.33 4.80 21.99
C GLN A 212 -16.44 3.67 23.03
N LEU A 213 -15.42 2.81 23.13
CA LEU A 213 -15.36 1.82 24.20
C LEU A 213 -15.22 2.53 25.54
N ALA A 214 -16.06 2.17 26.52
CA ALA A 214 -15.98 2.76 27.84
C ALA A 214 -14.66 2.37 28.52
N GLY A 215 -14.06 3.27 29.28
CA GLY A 215 -12.75 3.02 29.93
C GLY A 215 -12.70 1.76 30.79
N LYS A 216 -13.85 1.37 31.40
CA LYS A 216 -13.99 0.12 32.17
C LYS A 216 -13.90 -1.15 31.32
N ASP A 217 -14.14 -1.04 30.02
CA ASP A 217 -14.14 -2.16 29.07
C ASP A 217 -12.79 -2.28 28.34
N ILE A 218 -11.85 -1.39 28.62
CA ILE A 218 -10.47 -1.48 28.11
C ILE A 218 -9.71 -2.53 28.91
N TYR A 219 -9.08 -3.45 28.24
CA TYR A 219 -8.32 -4.53 28.87
C TYR A 219 -7.10 -4.00 29.65
N SER A 220 -6.82 -4.65 30.77
CA SER A 220 -5.63 -4.42 31.59
C SER A 220 -5.05 -5.74 32.11
N ASN A 221 -5.23 -6.80 31.34
CA ASN A 221 -4.91 -8.17 31.76
C ASN A 221 -3.40 -8.41 31.86
N LEU A 222 -2.63 -7.80 30.95
CA LEU A 222 -1.16 -7.97 30.91
C LEU A 222 -0.42 -7.28 32.05
N THR A 223 -1.06 -6.38 32.76
CA THR A 223 -0.48 -5.76 33.99
C THR A 223 -0.53 -6.68 35.18
N LYS A 224 -1.32 -7.75 35.15
CA LYS A 224 -1.52 -8.71 36.22
C LYS A 224 -0.62 -9.92 36.02
N LYS A 225 0.39 -10.11 36.90
CA LYS A 225 1.34 -11.24 36.83
C LYS A 225 0.67 -12.61 36.83
N GLU A 226 -0.45 -12.74 37.52
CA GLU A 226 -1.24 -13.97 37.63
C GLU A 226 -1.86 -14.44 36.27
N ASN A 227 -1.93 -13.55 35.28
CA ASN A 227 -2.45 -13.87 33.97
C ASN A 227 -1.36 -14.35 32.98
N ILE A 228 -0.11 -14.50 33.44
CA ILE A 228 1.01 -14.95 32.61
C ILE A 228 1.41 -16.35 33.01
N THR A 229 1.25 -17.30 32.10
CA THR A 229 1.66 -18.69 32.29
C THR A 229 2.84 -19.02 31.38
N PHE A 230 3.97 -19.42 31.99
CA PHE A 230 5.11 -19.92 31.24
C PHE A 230 5.01 -21.43 31.07
N LEU A 231 5.01 -21.90 29.83
CA LEU A 231 5.07 -23.32 29.50
C LEU A 231 6.52 -23.65 29.17
N SER A 232 7.17 -24.52 29.97
CA SER A 232 8.45 -25.13 29.60
C SER A 232 8.19 -26.34 28.70
N ALA A 233 8.83 -26.36 27.53
CA ALA A 233 8.85 -27.53 26.65
C ALA A 233 9.88 -28.55 27.12
#